data_293465f03e7ec988e7a12e2e0ae72313
#
_entry.id   293465f03e7ec988e7a12e2e0ae72313
#
_cell.length_a   1.000
_cell.length_b   1.000
_cell.length_c   1.000
_cell.angle_alpha   90.00
_cell.angle_beta   90.00
_cell.angle_gamma   90.00
#
_symmetry.space_group_name_H-M   'P 1'
#
loop_
_entity.id
_entity.type
_entity.pdbx_description
1 polymer ?
#
loop_
_entity_poly.entity_id
_entity_poly.type
_entity_poly.pdbx_seq_one_letter_code
_entity_poly.pdbx_strand_id
1 'polypeptide(L)'
;MPSSDRTNDECEIARIIHDSFGWALTKNRVLFESIFAKDDDFFTYYPDSKSTVVGWNQFEKFLKSWMDPRNKAIGFDIRNLRIVVSKTGEVAWFSAIVDDEGEFDGKPWGLKDVRWTGVLEKRGGSWKICQQHMSEANDEGSK
;
A
#
# COMPACT_ATOMS: atom_id res chain seq x y z
N MET A 1 15.91 16.60 17.79
CA MET A 1 15.61 15.26 18.28
C MET A 1 14.14 14.96 18.13
N PRO A 2 13.76 13.89 17.44
CA PRO A 2 12.34 13.56 17.32
C PRO A 2 11.78 13.20 18.69
N SER A 3 10.52 13.56 18.91
CA SER A 3 9.81 13.17 20.13
C SER A 3 9.59 11.65 20.13
N SER A 4 9.37 11.05 21.29
CA SER A 4 9.03 9.64 21.38
C SER A 4 7.74 9.32 20.61
N ASP A 5 6.79 10.28 20.56
CA ASP A 5 5.56 10.13 19.79
C ASP A 5 5.84 10.02 18.30
N ARG A 6 6.76 10.85 17.77
CA ARG A 6 7.14 10.79 16.37
C ARG A 6 7.81 9.45 16.03
N THR A 7 8.68 8.95 16.91
CA THR A 7 9.31 7.64 16.72
C THR A 7 8.26 6.52 16.70
N ASN A 8 7.29 6.58 17.61
CA ASN A 8 6.21 5.61 17.67
C ASN A 8 5.34 5.69 16.40
N ASP A 9 5.05 6.91 15.91
CA ASP A 9 4.30 7.11 14.68
C ASP A 9 5.03 6.50 13.48
N GLU A 10 6.34 6.74 13.38
CA GLU A 10 7.13 6.17 12.27
C GLU A 10 7.14 4.64 12.31
N CYS A 11 7.24 4.04 13.49
CA CYS A 11 7.18 2.59 13.65
C CYS A 11 5.81 2.03 13.25
N GLU A 12 4.74 2.68 13.68
CA GLU A 12 3.39 2.25 13.30
C GLU A 12 3.17 2.37 11.80
N ILE A 13 3.59 3.48 11.21
CA ILE A 13 3.46 3.71 9.77
C ILE A 13 4.24 2.67 8.98
N ALA A 14 5.47 2.38 9.39
CA ALA A 14 6.29 1.35 8.72
C ALA A 14 5.59 -0.01 8.74
N ARG A 15 4.98 -0.38 9.88
CA ARG A 15 4.22 -1.62 10.01
C ARG A 15 3.02 -1.63 9.07
N ILE A 16 2.28 -0.52 9.01
CA ILE A 16 1.10 -0.39 8.14
C ILE A 16 1.50 -0.54 6.67
N ILE A 17 2.60 0.10 6.28
CA ILE A 17 3.11 0.00 4.91
C ILE A 17 3.49 -1.45 4.58
N HIS A 18 4.18 -2.13 5.48
CA HIS A 18 4.51 -3.55 5.32
C HIS A 18 3.24 -4.40 5.20
N ASP A 19 2.28 -4.18 6.10
CA ASP A 19 1.05 -4.98 6.16
C ASP A 19 0.15 -4.76 4.96
N SER A 20 0.31 -3.62 4.24
CA SER A 20 -0.49 -3.35 3.05
C SER A 20 -0.22 -4.34 1.91
N PHE A 21 0.91 -5.04 1.95
CA PHE A 21 1.19 -6.20 1.10
C PHE A 21 1.11 -7.50 1.89
N GLY A 22 1.58 -7.50 3.14
CA GLY A 22 1.68 -8.70 3.96
C GLY A 22 0.36 -9.39 4.26
N TRP A 23 -0.75 -8.64 4.33
CA TRP A 23 -2.07 -9.21 4.59
C TRP A 23 -2.44 -10.32 3.57
N ALA A 24 -1.97 -10.16 2.33
CA ALA A 24 -2.34 -11.04 1.23
C ALA A 24 -1.72 -12.44 1.36
N LEU A 25 -0.61 -12.57 2.06
CA LEU A 25 0.06 -13.86 2.25
C LEU A 25 -0.83 -14.86 2.98
N THR A 26 -1.65 -14.39 3.91
CA THR A 26 -2.59 -15.22 4.67
C THR A 26 -4.05 -14.86 4.38
N LYS A 27 -4.29 -13.94 3.45
CA LYS A 27 -5.62 -13.42 3.12
C LYS A 27 -6.35 -12.89 4.36
N ASN A 28 -5.62 -12.14 5.18
CA ASN A 28 -6.13 -11.57 6.42
C ASN A 28 -6.96 -10.31 6.13
N ARG A 29 -8.25 -10.49 5.90
CA ARG A 29 -9.16 -9.40 5.55
C ARG A 29 -9.28 -8.35 6.65
N VAL A 30 -9.30 -8.78 7.90
CA VAL A 30 -9.38 -7.84 9.04
C VAL A 30 -8.18 -6.92 9.06
N LEU A 31 -6.97 -7.46 8.81
CA LEU A 31 -5.77 -6.66 8.72
C LEU A 31 -5.86 -5.68 7.55
N PHE A 32 -6.27 -6.14 6.37
CA PHE A 32 -6.45 -5.28 5.20
C PHE A 32 -7.35 -4.08 5.52
N GLU A 33 -8.50 -4.35 6.13
CA GLU A 33 -9.47 -3.30 6.43
C GLU A 33 -9.01 -2.32 7.51
N SER A 34 -8.01 -2.70 8.31
CA SER A 34 -7.45 -1.83 9.34
C SER A 34 -6.43 -0.82 8.81
N ILE A 35 -5.94 -1.01 7.60
CA ILE A 35 -4.81 -0.24 7.03
C ILE A 35 -5.26 1.01 6.30
N PHE A 36 -6.38 0.92 5.59
CA PHE A 36 -6.79 1.95 4.62
C PHE A 36 -7.94 2.81 5.15
N ALA A 37 -7.98 4.06 4.71
CA ALA A 37 -9.08 4.96 5.02
C ALA A 37 -10.33 4.51 4.27
N LYS A 38 -11.42 4.28 5.00
CA LYS A 38 -12.67 3.75 4.42
C LYS A 38 -13.64 4.88 4.11
N ASP A 39 -13.28 5.70 3.12
CA ASP A 39 -14.14 6.81 2.70
C ASP A 39 -14.10 7.00 1.18
N ASP A 40 -14.90 7.95 0.69
CA ASP A 40 -15.03 8.21 -0.75
C ASP A 40 -13.79 8.90 -1.33
N ASP A 41 -12.95 9.47 -0.49
CA ASP A 41 -11.75 10.19 -0.93
C ASP A 41 -10.51 9.28 -1.05
N PHE A 42 -10.63 8.03 -0.61
CA PHE A 42 -9.54 7.06 -0.78
C PHE A 42 -9.23 6.91 -2.28
N PHE A 43 -7.95 6.87 -2.60
CA PHE A 43 -7.55 6.82 -4.01
C PHE A 43 -6.27 6.01 -4.18
N THR A 44 -6.22 5.20 -5.24
CA THR A 44 -5.00 4.49 -5.62
C THR A 44 -4.82 4.46 -7.14
N TYR A 45 -3.64 4.86 -7.61
CA TYR A 45 -3.16 4.48 -8.92
C TYR A 45 -2.29 3.23 -8.78
N TYR A 46 -2.67 2.16 -9.47
CA TYR A 46 -1.78 1.04 -9.76
C TYR A 46 -1.10 1.28 -11.11
N PRO A 47 -0.04 0.53 -11.45
CA PRO A 47 0.63 0.73 -12.74
C PRO A 47 -0.27 0.57 -13.95
N ASP A 48 -1.30 -0.27 -13.82
CA ASP A 48 -2.27 -0.53 -14.86
C ASP A 48 -3.47 0.42 -14.70
N SER A 49 -3.83 1.11 -15.79
CA SER A 49 -4.93 2.08 -15.77
C SER A 49 -6.29 1.45 -15.45
N LYS A 50 -6.47 0.18 -15.73
CA LYS A 50 -7.72 -0.53 -15.44
C LYS A 50 -7.92 -0.81 -13.97
N SER A 51 -6.85 -0.69 -13.19
CA SER A 51 -6.87 -0.98 -11.76
C SER A 51 -6.89 0.29 -10.91
N THR A 52 -7.22 1.44 -11.49
CA THR A 52 -7.38 2.68 -10.74
C THR A 52 -8.56 2.55 -9.78
N VAL A 53 -8.35 2.96 -8.53
CA VAL A 53 -9.36 2.85 -7.47
C VAL A 53 -9.77 4.24 -7.02
N VAL A 54 -11.08 4.52 -7.02
CA VAL A 54 -11.66 5.76 -6.50
C VAL A 54 -12.67 5.39 -5.42
N GLY A 55 -12.32 5.68 -4.17
CA GLY A 55 -13.17 5.42 -3.03
C GLY A 55 -13.05 4.00 -2.47
N TRP A 56 -13.39 3.87 -1.19
CA TRP A 56 -13.33 2.60 -0.48
C TRP A 56 -14.22 1.52 -1.11
N ASN A 57 -15.43 1.89 -1.55
CA ASN A 57 -16.36 0.91 -2.11
C ASN A 57 -15.78 0.20 -3.32
N GLN A 58 -15.07 0.93 -4.18
CA GLN A 58 -14.42 0.34 -5.33
C GLN A 58 -13.23 -0.54 -4.91
N PHE A 59 -12.48 -0.10 -3.90
CA PHE A 59 -11.34 -0.87 -3.39
C PHE A 59 -11.81 -2.20 -2.80
N GLU A 60 -12.92 -2.18 -2.08
CA GLU A 60 -13.51 -3.40 -1.52
C GLU A 60 -13.90 -4.40 -2.60
N LYS A 61 -14.30 -3.92 -3.77
CA LYS A 61 -14.58 -4.82 -4.92
C LYS A 61 -13.32 -5.51 -5.41
N PHE A 62 -12.19 -4.78 -5.47
CA PHE A 62 -10.90 -5.39 -5.81
C PHE A 62 -10.49 -6.43 -4.77
N LEU A 63 -10.78 -6.18 -3.50
CA LEU A 63 -10.47 -7.13 -2.44
C LEU A 63 -11.11 -8.49 -2.70
N LYS A 64 -12.32 -8.53 -3.26
CA LYS A 64 -12.98 -9.79 -3.57
C LYS A 64 -12.17 -10.65 -4.54
N SER A 65 -11.54 -10.03 -5.55
CA SER A 65 -10.70 -10.78 -6.50
C SER A 65 -9.42 -11.27 -5.82
N TRP A 66 -8.86 -10.47 -4.91
CA TRP A 66 -7.65 -10.87 -4.17
C TRP A 66 -7.93 -11.98 -3.17
N MET A 67 -9.17 -12.09 -2.68
CA MET A 67 -9.59 -13.15 -1.77
C MET A 67 -9.92 -14.46 -2.50
N ASP A 68 -10.00 -14.45 -3.82
CA ASP A 68 -10.24 -15.67 -4.60
C ASP A 68 -9.14 -16.70 -4.30
N PRO A 69 -9.49 -17.96 -3.98
CA PRO A 69 -8.49 -18.98 -3.66
C PRO A 69 -7.48 -19.25 -4.80
N ARG A 70 -7.84 -18.93 -6.04
CA ARG A 70 -6.93 -19.08 -7.17
C ARG A 70 -5.86 -18.00 -7.21
N ASN A 71 -6.07 -16.90 -6.51
CA ASN A 71 -5.11 -15.80 -6.41
C ASN A 71 -4.29 -15.98 -5.15
N LYS A 72 -3.00 -16.25 -5.30
CA LYS A 72 -2.09 -16.53 -4.19
C LYS A 72 -0.93 -15.56 -4.22
N ALA A 73 -0.80 -14.78 -3.16
CA ALA A 73 0.41 -13.97 -2.95
C ALA A 73 1.53 -14.91 -2.50
N ILE A 74 2.71 -14.78 -3.11
CA ILE A 74 3.87 -15.61 -2.80
C ILE A 74 4.86 -14.85 -1.94
N GLY A 75 5.12 -13.58 -2.26
CA GLY A 75 6.06 -12.78 -1.51
C GLY A 75 6.11 -11.36 -2.00
N PHE A 76 6.76 -10.51 -1.22
CA PHE A 76 6.97 -9.12 -1.59
C PHE A 76 8.26 -8.62 -0.93
N ASP A 77 8.80 -7.53 -1.48
CA ASP A 77 9.99 -6.89 -0.93
C ASP A 77 9.83 -5.38 -1.03
N ILE A 78 10.03 -4.68 0.07
CA ILE A 78 9.93 -3.23 0.14
C ILE A 78 11.32 -2.67 0.41
N ARG A 79 11.79 -1.81 -0.48
CA ARG A 79 13.15 -1.24 -0.40
C ARG A 79 13.10 0.28 -0.38
N ASN A 80 14.14 0.89 0.17
CA ASN A 80 14.34 2.34 0.15
C ASN A 80 13.16 3.10 0.76
N LEU A 81 12.57 2.53 1.80
CA LEU A 81 11.41 3.14 2.46
C LEU A 81 11.83 4.43 3.15
N ARG A 82 11.14 5.52 2.83
CA ARG A 82 11.27 6.81 3.49
C ARG A 82 9.91 7.23 4.00
N ILE A 83 9.86 7.62 5.27
CA ILE A 83 8.64 8.07 5.94
C ILE A 83 8.88 9.48 6.47
N VAL A 84 7.96 10.38 6.17
CA VAL A 84 7.99 11.74 6.71
C VAL A 84 6.67 11.99 7.42
N VAL A 85 6.75 12.31 8.71
CA VAL A 85 5.59 12.73 9.49
C VAL A 85 5.54 14.26 9.46
N SER A 86 4.37 14.84 9.20
CA SER A 86 4.19 16.27 9.16
C SER A 86 4.48 16.91 10.52
N LYS A 87 4.73 18.22 10.54
CA LYS A 87 5.01 18.94 11.78
C LYS A 87 3.83 18.89 12.76
N THR A 88 2.60 18.78 12.24
CA THR A 88 1.42 18.64 13.09
C THR A 88 1.29 17.26 13.70
N GLY A 89 1.98 16.25 13.12
CA GLY A 89 1.88 14.87 13.60
C GLY A 89 0.61 14.16 13.16
N GLU A 90 -0.18 14.74 12.25
CA GLU A 90 -1.47 14.19 11.85
C GLU A 90 -1.49 13.64 10.43
N VAL A 91 -0.49 13.99 9.63
CA VAL A 91 -0.35 13.54 8.23
C VAL A 91 1.05 13.02 8.04
N ALA A 92 1.20 11.99 7.23
CA ALA A 92 2.50 11.46 6.85
C ALA A 92 2.49 11.09 5.38
N TRP A 93 3.67 11.04 4.79
CA TRP A 93 3.82 10.51 3.44
C TRP A 93 5.03 9.60 3.38
N PHE A 94 5.03 8.74 2.38
CA PHE A 94 6.13 7.80 2.21
C PHE A 94 6.47 7.61 0.75
N SER A 95 7.66 7.10 0.52
CA SER A 95 8.10 6.61 -0.77
C SER A 95 8.89 5.32 -0.58
N ALA A 96 8.79 4.41 -1.55
CA ALA A 96 9.47 3.13 -1.51
C ALA A 96 9.57 2.56 -2.92
N ILE A 97 10.36 1.49 -3.03
CA ILE A 97 10.38 0.62 -4.20
C ILE A 97 9.84 -0.73 -3.73
N VAL A 98 8.95 -1.33 -4.49
CA VAL A 98 8.33 -2.59 -4.09
C VAL A 98 8.36 -3.61 -5.22
N ASP A 99 8.67 -4.85 -4.85
CA ASP A 99 8.41 -6.03 -5.66
C ASP A 99 7.26 -6.79 -5.03
N ASP A 100 6.38 -7.32 -5.85
CA ASP A 100 5.29 -8.17 -5.38
C ASP A 100 5.14 -9.32 -6.36
N GLU A 101 4.91 -10.53 -5.85
CA GLU A 101 4.75 -11.69 -6.69
C GLU A 101 3.70 -12.65 -6.16
N GLY A 102 3.05 -13.31 -7.09
CA GLY A 102 2.04 -14.28 -6.77
C GLY A 102 1.70 -15.13 -7.96
N GLU A 103 0.55 -15.80 -7.88
CA GLU A 103 0.03 -16.57 -9.01
C GLU A 103 -1.50 -16.53 -9.01
N PHE A 104 -2.07 -16.65 -10.19
CA PHE A 104 -3.51 -16.80 -10.36
C PHE A 104 -3.75 -18.07 -11.16
N ASP A 105 -4.47 -19.01 -10.54
CA ASP A 105 -4.78 -20.31 -11.16
C ASP A 105 -3.51 -20.98 -11.69
N GLY A 106 -2.43 -20.90 -10.94
CA GLY A 106 -1.13 -21.48 -11.28
C GLY A 106 -0.27 -20.65 -12.22
N LYS A 107 -0.78 -19.51 -12.72
CA LYS A 107 -0.02 -18.63 -13.62
C LYS A 107 0.64 -17.51 -12.81
N PRO A 108 1.97 -17.35 -12.93
CA PRO A 108 2.66 -16.31 -12.17
C PRO A 108 2.25 -14.91 -12.62
N TRP A 109 2.17 -14.00 -11.64
CA TRP A 109 2.07 -12.57 -11.87
C TRP A 109 3.06 -11.87 -10.95
N GLY A 110 3.45 -10.67 -11.32
CA GLY A 110 4.36 -9.92 -10.48
C GLY A 110 4.49 -8.47 -10.88
N LEU A 111 4.95 -7.70 -9.90
CA LEU A 111 5.40 -6.32 -10.06
C LEU A 111 6.85 -6.29 -9.62
N LYS A 112 7.72 -5.62 -10.38
CA LYS A 112 9.13 -5.53 -10.04
C LYS A 112 9.62 -4.10 -10.14
N ASP A 113 10.37 -3.66 -9.12
CA ASP A 113 10.96 -2.32 -9.04
C ASP A 113 9.92 -1.21 -9.23
N VAL A 114 8.73 -1.43 -8.68
CA VAL A 114 7.63 -0.47 -8.79
C VAL A 114 7.85 0.67 -7.80
N ARG A 115 7.74 1.91 -8.29
CA ARG A 115 7.79 3.09 -7.44
C ARG A 115 6.45 3.25 -6.74
N TRP A 116 6.50 3.46 -5.44
CA TRP A 116 5.30 3.48 -4.59
C TRP A 116 5.38 4.66 -3.64
N THR A 117 4.41 5.52 -3.70
CA THR A 117 4.27 6.65 -2.79
C THR A 117 2.86 6.67 -2.22
N GLY A 118 2.68 7.36 -1.12
CA GLY A 118 1.36 7.49 -0.54
C GLY A 118 1.31 8.47 0.61
N VAL A 119 0.09 8.70 1.06
CA VAL A 119 -0.22 9.61 2.15
C VAL A 119 -1.03 8.87 3.21
N LEU A 120 -0.65 9.07 4.46
CA LEU A 120 -1.39 8.55 5.61
C LEU A 120 -1.91 9.72 6.44
N GLU A 121 -3.01 9.47 7.11
CA GLU A 121 -3.61 10.43 8.02
C GLU A 121 -3.93 9.72 9.33
N LYS A 122 -3.69 10.40 10.45
CA LYS A 122 -4.01 9.87 11.76
C LYS A 122 -5.48 10.12 12.04
N ARG A 123 -6.25 9.07 12.20
CA ARG A 123 -7.70 9.12 12.43
C ARG A 123 -8.04 8.33 13.66
N GLY A 124 -8.65 8.99 14.65
CA GLY A 124 -9.03 8.32 15.88
C GLY A 124 -7.86 7.64 16.60
N GLY A 125 -6.67 8.24 16.51
CA GLY A 125 -5.46 7.68 17.13
C GLY A 125 -4.73 6.64 16.32
N SER A 126 -5.23 6.28 15.15
CA SER A 126 -4.61 5.27 14.27
C SER A 126 -4.29 5.82 12.91
N TRP A 127 -3.16 5.42 12.36
CA TRP A 127 -2.76 5.82 11.02
C TRP A 127 -3.48 5.00 9.95
N LYS A 128 -3.93 5.67 8.89
CA LYS A 128 -4.59 5.02 7.75
C LYS A 128 -4.00 5.55 6.45
N ILE A 129 -3.79 4.66 5.48
CA ILE A 129 -3.40 5.07 4.14
C ILE A 129 -4.62 5.67 3.44
N CYS A 130 -4.50 6.91 2.99
CA CYS A 130 -5.58 7.65 2.34
C CYS A 130 -5.44 7.68 0.83
N GLN A 131 -4.21 7.63 0.35
CA GLN A 131 -3.91 7.72 -1.08
C GLN A 131 -2.59 7.01 -1.33
N GLN A 132 -2.50 6.34 -2.48
CA GLN A 132 -1.23 5.76 -2.90
C GLN A 132 -1.12 5.75 -4.42
N HIS A 133 0.12 5.70 -4.89
CA HIS A 133 0.44 5.72 -6.31
C HIS A 133 1.59 4.74 -6.56
N MET A 134 1.35 3.82 -7.48
CA MET A 134 2.36 2.87 -7.93
C MET A 134 2.60 3.07 -9.42
N SER A 135 3.86 3.13 -9.81
CA SER A 135 4.22 3.31 -11.22
C SER A 135 5.50 2.56 -11.54
N GLU A 136 5.62 2.17 -12.79
CA GLU A 136 6.85 1.58 -13.30
C GLU A 136 7.71 2.69 -13.92
N ALA A 137 9.03 2.56 -13.80
CA ALA A 137 9.95 3.47 -14.45
C ALA A 137 9.91 3.26 -15.96
N ASN A 138 9.85 4.35 -16.71
CA ASN A 138 9.83 4.27 -18.17
C ASN A 138 11.25 4.46 -18.72
N ASP A 139 12.12 3.48 -18.42
CA ASP A 139 13.52 3.56 -18.86
C ASP A 139 13.68 3.28 -20.35
N GLU A 140 12.77 2.53 -20.94
CA GLU A 140 12.80 2.22 -22.36
C GLU A 140 12.48 3.42 -23.22
N GLY A 141 11.64 4.32 -22.75
CA GLY A 141 11.30 5.53 -23.47
C GLY A 141 12.46 6.50 -23.65
N SER A 142 13.54 6.32 -22.88
CA SER A 142 14.72 7.17 -22.94
C SER A 142 15.78 6.69 -23.93
N LYS A 143 15.53 5.57 -24.59
CA LYS A 143 16.46 5.00 -25.57
C LYS A 143 16.33 5.63 -26.93
#